data_ac0bfacb5ee01e9f50ab30a92fe42bc4
#
_entry.id   ac0bfacb5ee01e9f50ab30a92fe42bc4
#
_cell.length_a   1.000
_cell.length_b   1.000
_cell.length_c   1.000
_cell.angle_alpha   90.00
_cell.angle_beta   90.00
_cell.angle_gamma   90.00
#
_symmetry.space_group_name_H-M   'P 1'
#
loop_
_entity.id
_entity.type
_entity.pdbx_description
1 polymer ?
#
loop_
_entity_poly.entity_id
_entity_poly.type
_entity_poly.pdbx_seq_one_letter_code
_entity_poly.pdbx_strand_id
1 'polypeptide(L)'
;MSKGIPWQDGESLTLNNSTSTSLIVSLLVRYPELASVTFDPESKDLHLVFVLSQPLEKEAFEEFQRKTDLSLGIFFELSGHEQGKIDISYLNHEKNAFIEIRCDVQTLSQEEIALLHDLVVAEFGERLVSEQEDNLGEEELEVHEAIIENMLEDLKESSRPDKTLIGFREEGRVLVFNSNPWHNKN
;
A
#
# COMPACT_ATOMS: atom_id res chain seq x y z
N MET A 1 19.02 -14.49 49.19
CA MET A 1 18.40 -15.39 48.21
C MET A 1 17.64 -14.55 47.20
N SER A 2 18.26 -14.29 46.10
CA SER A 2 17.68 -13.54 44.99
C SER A 2 17.14 -14.52 43.99
N LYS A 3 15.82 -14.52 43.77
CA LYS A 3 15.20 -15.31 42.72
C LYS A 3 15.07 -14.40 41.48
N GLY A 4 15.86 -14.74 40.48
CA GLY A 4 15.79 -14.12 39.17
C GLY A 4 14.44 -14.34 38.51
N ILE A 5 13.91 -13.31 37.93
CA ILE A 5 12.71 -13.32 37.08
C ILE A 5 13.17 -13.79 35.69
N PRO A 6 12.58 -14.84 35.12
CA PRO A 6 12.90 -15.26 33.76
C PRO A 6 12.24 -14.33 32.75
N TRP A 7 13.05 -13.56 32.05
CA TRP A 7 12.67 -12.90 30.82
C TRP A 7 12.79 -13.92 29.67
N GLN A 8 11.77 -14.72 29.50
CA GLN A 8 11.59 -15.54 28.31
C GLN A 8 10.14 -15.39 27.91
N ASP A 9 9.93 -14.72 26.79
CA ASP A 9 8.92 -14.97 25.76
C ASP A 9 8.67 -13.70 24.92
N GLY A 10 9.72 -13.15 24.32
CA GLY A 10 9.63 -12.01 23.41
C GLY A 10 10.15 -12.23 22.00
N GLU A 11 10.77 -13.37 21.72
CA GLU A 11 11.54 -13.53 20.47
C GLU A 11 10.83 -14.26 19.33
N SER A 12 9.63 -14.76 19.53
CA SER A 12 8.94 -15.55 18.48
C SER A 12 7.98 -14.73 17.61
N LEU A 13 7.71 -13.48 17.95
CA LEU A 13 6.71 -12.65 17.25
C LEU A 13 7.28 -11.71 16.16
N THR A 14 8.60 -11.57 16.11
CA THR A 14 9.23 -10.53 15.27
C THR A 14 9.71 -11.00 13.90
N LEU A 15 9.83 -12.27 13.64
CA LEU A 15 10.41 -12.78 12.38
C LEU A 15 9.38 -13.07 11.27
N ASN A 16 8.10 -13.26 11.61
CA ASN A 16 7.09 -13.63 10.63
C ASN A 16 6.24 -12.44 10.11
N ASN A 17 6.28 -11.30 10.79
CA ASN A 17 5.63 -10.06 10.35
C ASN A 17 6.57 -9.12 9.57
N SER A 18 7.82 -9.49 9.37
CA SER A 18 8.84 -8.58 8.83
C SER A 18 8.61 -8.23 7.36
N THR A 19 8.20 -9.19 6.53
CA THR A 19 8.04 -8.97 5.09
C THR A 19 6.88 -8.03 4.80
N SER A 20 5.69 -8.34 5.30
CA SER A 20 4.50 -7.49 5.09
C SER A 20 4.66 -6.11 5.74
N THR A 21 5.25 -6.05 6.94
CA THR A 21 5.55 -4.77 7.61
C THR A 21 6.55 -3.94 6.81
N SER A 22 7.63 -4.56 6.34
CA SER A 22 8.66 -3.89 5.52
C SER A 22 8.08 -3.38 4.20
N LEU A 23 7.19 -4.14 3.56
CA LEU A 23 6.49 -3.71 2.35
C LEU A 23 5.66 -2.45 2.63
N ILE A 24 4.82 -2.48 3.66
CA ILE A 24 3.94 -1.35 4.01
C ILE A 24 4.75 -0.10 4.36
N VAL A 25 5.80 -0.24 5.17
CA VAL A 25 6.67 0.89 5.54
C VAL A 25 7.36 1.46 4.30
N SER A 26 7.92 0.61 3.44
CA SER A 26 8.64 1.07 2.24
C SER A 26 7.69 1.75 1.24
N LEU A 27 6.47 1.26 1.07
CA LEU A 27 5.44 1.91 0.25
C LEU A 27 5.09 3.30 0.77
N LEU A 28 4.82 3.42 2.07
CA LEU A 28 4.48 4.71 2.67
C LEU A 28 5.65 5.70 2.67
N VAL A 29 6.88 5.24 2.79
CA VAL A 29 8.07 6.10 2.69
C VAL A 29 8.31 6.52 1.25
N ARG A 30 8.23 5.59 0.28
CA ARG A 30 8.49 5.87 -1.13
C ARG A 30 7.43 6.76 -1.77
N TYR A 31 6.19 6.61 -1.38
CA TYR A 31 5.03 7.29 -1.96
C TYR A 31 4.31 8.15 -0.91
N PRO A 32 4.75 9.40 -0.69
CA PRO A 32 4.21 10.27 0.37
C PRO A 32 2.74 10.66 0.17
N GLU A 33 2.19 10.47 -1.02
CA GLU A 33 0.78 10.70 -1.35
C GLU A 33 -0.12 9.54 -0.89
N LEU A 34 0.45 8.37 -0.57
CA LEU A 34 -0.31 7.28 0.05
C LEU A 34 -0.69 7.64 1.47
N ALA A 35 -1.98 7.68 1.76
CA ALA A 35 -2.50 7.92 3.10
C ALA A 35 -2.46 6.65 3.96
N SER A 36 -2.82 5.51 3.37
CA SER A 36 -2.73 4.22 4.03
C SER A 36 -2.47 3.08 3.06
N VAL A 37 -1.90 2.01 3.61
CA VAL A 37 -1.66 0.74 2.92
C VAL A 37 -2.14 -0.39 3.81
N THR A 38 -2.99 -1.26 3.28
CA THR A 38 -3.44 -2.47 3.98
C THR A 38 -3.02 -3.70 3.18
N PHE A 39 -2.50 -4.69 3.86
CA PHE A 39 -2.24 -6.01 3.29
C PHE A 39 -3.10 -7.05 3.99
N ASP A 40 -3.90 -7.77 3.21
CA ASP A 40 -4.69 -8.91 3.66
C ASP A 40 -4.04 -10.21 3.18
N PRO A 41 -3.44 -11.00 4.08
CA PRO A 41 -2.77 -12.23 3.71
C PRO A 41 -3.72 -13.36 3.30
N GLU A 42 -4.98 -13.30 3.70
CA GLU A 42 -5.97 -14.32 3.35
C GLU A 42 -6.38 -14.21 1.88
N SER A 43 -6.72 -13.01 1.43
CA SER A 43 -7.03 -12.73 0.03
C SER A 43 -5.80 -12.46 -0.83
N LYS A 44 -4.65 -12.17 -0.20
CA LYS A 44 -3.42 -11.67 -0.82
C LYS A 44 -3.61 -10.34 -1.56
N ASP A 45 -4.50 -9.52 -1.06
CA ASP A 45 -4.76 -8.18 -1.60
C ASP A 45 -3.92 -7.12 -0.90
N LEU A 46 -3.33 -6.25 -1.70
CA LEU A 46 -2.74 -5.00 -1.26
C LEU A 46 -3.71 -3.86 -1.57
N HIS A 47 -4.04 -3.08 -0.56
CA HIS A 47 -5.00 -2.00 -0.65
C HIS A 47 -4.31 -0.67 -0.42
N LEU A 48 -4.28 0.18 -1.44
CA LEU A 48 -3.65 1.49 -1.44
C LEU A 48 -4.74 2.56 -1.37
N VAL A 49 -4.60 3.53 -0.47
CA VAL A 49 -5.57 4.61 -0.29
C VAL A 49 -4.90 5.97 -0.45
N PHE A 50 -5.48 6.79 -1.30
CA PHE A 50 -5.13 8.20 -1.49
C PHE A 50 -6.28 9.08 -1.02
N VAL A 51 -5.99 10.23 -0.45
CA VAL A 51 -6.99 11.18 0.04
C VAL A 51 -6.92 12.45 -0.79
N LEU A 52 -8.08 12.88 -1.29
CA LEU A 52 -8.26 14.17 -1.94
C LEU A 52 -8.87 15.18 -0.96
N SER A 53 -8.40 16.40 -1.04
CA SER A 53 -8.88 17.53 -0.19
C SER A 53 -10.28 18.02 -0.54
N GLN A 54 -10.89 17.51 -1.61
CA GLN A 54 -12.20 17.86 -2.10
C GLN A 54 -12.95 16.61 -2.58
N PRO A 55 -14.28 16.62 -2.53
CA PRO A 55 -15.08 15.55 -3.13
C PRO A 55 -14.77 15.37 -4.62
N LEU A 56 -14.92 14.14 -5.09
CA LEU A 56 -14.67 13.77 -6.48
C LEU A 56 -15.99 13.59 -7.21
N GLU A 57 -16.14 14.28 -8.34
CA GLU A 57 -17.28 14.10 -9.23
C GLU A 57 -17.18 12.76 -9.95
N LYS A 58 -18.33 12.15 -10.19
CA LYS A 58 -18.42 10.84 -10.84
C LYS A 58 -17.75 10.83 -12.22
N GLU A 59 -18.00 11.85 -13.00
CA GLU A 59 -17.45 11.99 -14.35
C GLU A 59 -15.92 12.12 -14.35
N ALA A 60 -15.37 12.83 -13.36
CA ALA A 60 -13.93 12.94 -13.18
C ALA A 60 -13.30 11.60 -12.80
N PHE A 61 -13.97 10.80 -11.96
CA PHE A 61 -13.52 9.46 -11.62
C PHE A 61 -13.58 8.50 -12.82
N GLU A 62 -14.67 8.52 -13.59
CA GLU A 62 -14.82 7.69 -14.80
C GLU A 62 -13.74 8.01 -15.83
N GLU A 63 -13.39 9.28 -16.01
CA GLU A 63 -12.30 9.69 -16.90
C GLU A 63 -10.93 9.21 -16.38
N PHE A 64 -10.67 9.34 -15.08
CA PHE A 64 -9.47 8.81 -14.46
C PHE A 64 -9.37 7.28 -14.65
N GLN A 65 -10.46 6.56 -14.40
CA GLN A 65 -10.50 5.10 -14.58
C GLN A 65 -10.21 4.72 -16.03
N ARG A 66 -10.83 5.39 -16.99
CA ARG A 66 -10.58 5.15 -18.43
C ARG A 66 -9.10 5.36 -18.81
N LYS A 67 -8.49 6.44 -18.35
CA LYS A 67 -7.06 6.72 -18.58
C LYS A 67 -6.17 5.66 -17.95
N THR A 68 -6.50 5.24 -16.74
CA THR A 68 -5.76 4.23 -15.99
C THR A 68 -5.84 2.88 -16.70
N ASP A 69 -7.02 2.43 -17.09
CA ASP A 69 -7.21 1.17 -17.82
C ASP A 69 -6.42 1.15 -19.13
N LEU A 70 -6.42 2.26 -19.87
CA LEU A 70 -5.63 2.39 -21.10
C LEU A 70 -4.12 2.31 -20.82
N SER A 71 -3.65 3.02 -19.81
CA SER A 71 -2.22 3.05 -19.46
C SER A 71 -1.73 1.68 -18.96
N LEU A 72 -2.52 1.01 -18.14
CA LEU A 72 -2.23 -0.35 -17.69
C LEU A 72 -2.23 -1.35 -18.84
N GLY A 73 -3.18 -1.25 -19.76
CA GLY A 73 -3.22 -2.10 -20.97
C GLY A 73 -1.94 -1.97 -21.80
N ILE A 74 -1.47 -0.76 -22.03
CA ILE A 74 -0.21 -0.48 -22.73
C ILE A 74 0.99 -1.02 -21.94
N PHE A 75 1.01 -0.80 -20.63
CA PHE A 75 2.07 -1.29 -19.74
C PHE A 75 2.22 -2.80 -19.83
N PHE A 76 1.13 -3.55 -19.70
CA PHE A 76 1.16 -5.03 -19.76
C PHE A 76 1.56 -5.53 -21.16
N GLU A 77 1.11 -4.88 -22.24
CA GLU A 77 1.50 -5.23 -23.59
C GLU A 77 3.01 -5.04 -23.82
N LEU A 78 3.59 -3.95 -23.32
CA LEU A 78 5.00 -3.63 -23.51
C LEU A 78 5.92 -4.39 -22.55
N SER A 79 5.53 -4.58 -21.30
CA SER A 79 6.35 -5.24 -20.28
C SER A 79 6.34 -6.76 -20.38
N GLY A 80 5.30 -7.35 -20.97
CA GLY A 80 5.09 -8.78 -20.99
C GLY A 80 4.70 -9.37 -19.61
N HIS A 81 4.42 -8.51 -18.62
CA HIS A 81 3.94 -8.94 -17.32
C HIS A 81 2.51 -9.48 -17.42
N GLU A 82 2.19 -10.45 -16.57
CA GLU A 82 0.83 -10.96 -16.46
C GLU A 82 -0.08 -9.87 -15.88
N GLN A 83 -1.18 -9.62 -16.56
CA GLN A 83 -2.20 -8.68 -16.08
C GLN A 83 -2.90 -9.25 -14.86
N GLY A 84 -2.67 -8.64 -13.71
CA GLY A 84 -3.37 -8.96 -12.47
C GLY A 84 -4.71 -8.27 -12.34
N LYS A 85 -5.42 -8.65 -11.29
CA LYS A 85 -6.66 -7.99 -10.92
C LYS A 85 -6.34 -6.68 -10.19
N ILE A 86 -6.83 -5.56 -10.74
CA ILE A 86 -6.77 -4.23 -10.16
C ILE A 86 -8.19 -3.70 -10.11
N ASP A 87 -8.67 -3.39 -8.90
CA ASP A 87 -9.95 -2.73 -8.68
C ASP A 87 -9.71 -1.31 -8.18
N ILE A 88 -10.28 -0.32 -8.84
CA ILE A 88 -10.19 1.09 -8.46
C ILE A 88 -11.59 1.58 -8.12
N SER A 89 -11.73 2.19 -6.96
CA SER A 89 -12.97 2.76 -6.49
C SER A 89 -12.74 4.10 -5.80
N TYR A 90 -13.79 4.86 -5.56
CA TYR A 90 -13.73 6.07 -4.78
C TYR A 90 -14.91 6.19 -3.83
N LEU A 91 -14.69 6.92 -2.75
CA LEU A 91 -15.70 7.23 -1.75
C LEU A 91 -15.59 8.70 -1.38
N ASN A 92 -16.68 9.45 -1.48
CA ASN A 92 -16.77 10.78 -0.92
C ASN A 92 -17.25 10.71 0.53
N HIS A 93 -16.53 11.37 1.41
CA HIS A 93 -16.91 11.50 2.81
C HIS A 93 -16.66 12.92 3.30
N GLU A 94 -17.71 13.61 3.70
CA GLU A 94 -17.68 15.01 4.12
C GLU A 94 -17.05 15.92 3.05
N LYS A 95 -15.87 16.46 3.33
CA LYS A 95 -15.12 17.39 2.46
C LYS A 95 -14.05 16.73 1.62
N ASN A 96 -13.84 15.43 1.79
CA ASN A 96 -12.77 14.68 1.17
C ASN A 96 -13.30 13.61 0.23
N ALA A 97 -12.43 13.15 -0.67
CA ALA A 97 -12.63 11.91 -1.39
C ALA A 97 -11.47 10.95 -1.10
N PHE A 98 -11.78 9.68 -1.12
CA PHE A 98 -10.80 8.60 -0.97
C PHE A 98 -10.76 7.83 -2.29
N ILE A 99 -9.58 7.68 -2.87
CA ILE A 99 -9.35 6.79 -4.01
C ILE A 99 -8.72 5.53 -3.44
N GLU A 100 -9.34 4.40 -3.71
CA GLU A 100 -8.92 3.10 -3.23
C GLU A 100 -8.51 2.23 -4.41
N ILE A 101 -7.30 1.69 -4.36
CA ILE A 101 -6.77 0.77 -5.37
C ILE A 101 -6.45 -0.54 -4.68
N ARG A 102 -7.10 -1.61 -5.14
CA ARG A 102 -6.88 -2.96 -4.64
C ARG A 102 -6.19 -3.80 -5.70
N CYS A 103 -5.05 -4.39 -5.35
CA CYS A 103 -4.21 -5.17 -6.24
C CYS A 103 -3.97 -6.57 -5.68
N ASP A 104 -3.99 -7.58 -6.55
CA ASP A 104 -3.57 -8.93 -6.21
C ASP A 104 -2.03 -9.01 -6.18
N VAL A 105 -1.47 -9.29 -5.00
CA VAL A 105 -0.02 -9.40 -4.79
C VAL A 105 0.61 -10.49 -5.66
N GLN A 106 -0.12 -11.53 -6.05
CA GLN A 106 0.41 -12.64 -6.84
C GLN A 106 0.96 -12.20 -8.21
N THR A 107 0.40 -11.16 -8.77
CA THR A 107 0.78 -10.63 -10.10
C THR A 107 1.38 -9.24 -10.05
N LEU A 108 1.31 -8.56 -8.90
CA LEU A 108 1.73 -7.18 -8.73
C LEU A 108 3.26 -7.04 -8.82
N SER A 109 3.71 -6.02 -9.56
CA SER A 109 5.11 -5.59 -9.63
C SER A 109 5.30 -4.21 -9.00
N GLN A 110 6.55 -3.88 -8.64
CA GLN A 110 6.92 -2.56 -8.16
C GLN A 110 6.65 -1.48 -9.24
N GLU A 111 6.96 -1.77 -10.51
CA GLU A 111 6.73 -0.85 -11.63
C GLU A 111 5.25 -0.57 -11.85
N GLU A 112 4.38 -1.55 -11.61
CA GLU A 112 2.93 -1.39 -11.67
C GLU A 112 2.41 -0.47 -10.56
N ILE A 113 2.94 -0.60 -9.34
CA ILE A 113 2.63 0.32 -8.24
C ILE A 113 3.09 1.74 -8.57
N ALA A 114 4.30 1.89 -9.11
CA ALA A 114 4.83 3.19 -9.53
C ALA A 114 3.94 3.83 -10.60
N LEU A 115 3.51 3.07 -11.60
CA LEU A 115 2.61 3.55 -12.63
C LEU A 115 1.26 3.99 -12.07
N LEU A 116 0.64 3.18 -11.20
CA LEU A 116 -0.63 3.52 -10.54
C LEU A 116 -0.51 4.80 -9.71
N HIS A 117 0.56 4.95 -8.94
CA HIS A 117 0.86 6.16 -8.19
C HIS A 117 0.99 7.37 -9.11
N ASP A 118 1.78 7.27 -10.16
CA ASP A 118 2.04 8.37 -11.10
C ASP A 118 0.76 8.81 -11.83
N LEU A 119 -0.13 7.88 -12.16
CA LEU A 119 -1.43 8.19 -12.75
C LEU A 119 -2.34 8.96 -11.78
N VAL A 120 -2.35 8.57 -10.49
CA VAL A 120 -3.10 9.31 -9.45
C VAL A 120 -2.52 10.71 -9.27
N VAL A 121 -1.20 10.84 -9.18
CA VAL A 121 -0.52 12.13 -9.02
C VAL A 121 -0.72 13.02 -10.25
N ALA A 122 -0.64 12.48 -11.46
CA ALA A 122 -0.86 13.24 -12.70
C ALA A 122 -2.28 13.79 -12.80
N GLU A 123 -3.28 13.03 -12.36
CA GLU A 123 -4.69 13.47 -12.44
C GLU A 123 -5.11 14.38 -11.29
N PHE A 124 -4.64 14.09 -10.06
CA PHE A 124 -5.17 14.73 -8.85
C PHE A 124 -4.13 15.47 -8.01
N GLY A 125 -2.90 15.63 -8.49
CA GLY A 125 -1.74 16.07 -7.71
C GLY A 125 -1.99 17.24 -6.77
N GLU A 126 -2.56 18.35 -7.25
CA GLU A 126 -2.85 19.53 -6.43
C GLU A 126 -3.95 19.28 -5.37
N ARG A 127 -4.77 18.26 -5.58
CA ARG A 127 -5.88 17.90 -4.68
C ARG A 127 -5.49 16.80 -3.71
N LEU A 128 -4.34 16.13 -3.92
CA LEU A 128 -3.85 15.08 -3.03
C LEU A 128 -3.42 15.66 -1.69
N VAL A 129 -3.92 15.05 -0.63
CA VAL A 129 -3.41 15.28 0.71
C VAL A 129 -2.12 14.48 0.87
N SER A 130 -1.01 15.16 1.00
CA SER A 130 0.32 14.55 1.17
C SER A 130 1.00 15.19 2.38
N GLU A 131 1.52 14.37 3.26
CA GLU A 131 2.44 14.81 4.29
C GLU A 131 3.85 14.73 3.72
N GLN A 132 4.32 15.84 3.18
CA GLN A 132 5.70 15.96 2.74
C GLN A 132 6.59 16.10 3.97
N GLU A 133 7.31 15.05 4.28
CA GLU A 133 8.49 15.15 5.12
C GLU A 133 9.72 14.86 4.28
N ASP A 134 10.75 15.66 4.56
CA ASP A 134 12.13 15.62 4.08
C ASP A 134 12.33 14.89 2.74
N ASN A 135 12.76 15.65 1.74
CA ASN A 135 13.15 15.13 0.44
C ASN A 135 14.19 14.01 0.61
N LEU A 136 13.74 12.77 0.53
CA LEU A 136 14.63 11.63 0.39
C LEU A 136 15.46 11.82 -0.89
N GLY A 137 16.75 11.55 -0.82
CA GLY A 137 17.61 11.56 -1.99
C GLY A 137 17.22 10.45 -2.97
N GLU A 138 17.58 10.60 -4.25
CA GLU A 138 17.31 9.60 -5.28
C GLU A 138 17.79 8.20 -4.89
N GLU A 139 18.97 8.09 -4.28
CA GLU A 139 19.54 6.83 -3.80
C GLU A 139 18.66 6.15 -2.75
N GLU A 140 18.06 6.92 -1.83
CA GLU A 140 17.16 6.39 -0.80
C GLU A 140 15.84 5.90 -1.42
N LEU A 141 15.33 6.61 -2.44
CA LEU A 141 14.13 6.21 -3.17
C LEU A 141 14.34 4.88 -3.92
N GLU A 142 15.48 4.70 -4.59
CA GLU A 142 15.85 3.45 -5.26
C GLU A 142 15.97 2.28 -4.29
N VAL A 143 16.50 2.51 -3.08
CA VAL A 143 16.58 1.49 -2.03
C VAL A 143 15.18 1.03 -1.63
N HIS A 144 14.23 1.95 -1.44
CA HIS A 144 12.85 1.59 -1.10
C HIS A 144 12.15 0.84 -2.24
N GLU A 145 12.39 1.20 -3.50
CA GLU A 145 11.87 0.45 -4.65
C GLU A 145 12.38 -0.99 -4.70
N ALA A 146 13.67 -1.18 -4.47
CA ALA A 146 14.27 -2.51 -4.40
C ALA A 146 13.71 -3.35 -3.23
N ILE A 147 13.46 -2.73 -2.06
CA ILE A 147 12.82 -3.39 -0.94
C ILE A 147 11.40 -3.80 -1.31
N ILE A 148 10.61 -2.92 -1.92
CA ILE A 148 9.24 -3.19 -2.35
C ILE A 148 9.21 -4.41 -3.28
N GLU A 149 10.07 -4.43 -4.30
CA GLU A 149 10.16 -5.54 -5.25
C GLU A 149 10.48 -6.86 -4.55
N ASN A 150 11.52 -6.88 -3.72
CA ASN A 150 11.91 -8.09 -2.98
C ASN A 150 10.79 -8.57 -2.04
N MET A 151 10.12 -7.66 -1.33
CA MET A 151 9.03 -8.03 -0.42
C MET A 151 7.80 -8.56 -1.17
N LEU A 152 7.50 -8.03 -2.34
CA LEU A 152 6.43 -8.57 -3.20
C LEU A 152 6.74 -10.00 -3.64
N GLU A 153 7.97 -10.27 -4.09
CA GLU A 153 8.39 -11.62 -4.47
C GLU A 153 8.32 -12.60 -3.29
N ASP A 154 8.80 -12.21 -2.12
CA ASP A 154 8.72 -13.01 -0.90
C ASP A 154 7.25 -13.33 -0.53
N LEU A 155 6.34 -12.38 -0.67
CA LEU A 155 4.92 -12.60 -0.38
C LEU A 155 4.23 -13.52 -1.38
N LYS A 156 4.66 -13.53 -2.65
CA LYS A 156 4.15 -14.47 -3.67
C LYS A 156 4.48 -15.91 -3.30
N GLU A 157 5.66 -16.15 -2.78
CA GLU A 157 6.15 -17.47 -2.40
C GLU A 157 5.65 -17.92 -1.01
N SER A 158 5.19 -17.00 -0.17
CA SER A 158 4.73 -17.29 1.18
C SER A 158 3.41 -18.06 1.20
N SER A 159 3.40 -19.21 1.86
CA SER A 159 2.19 -20.02 2.07
C SER A 159 1.58 -19.86 3.46
N ARG A 160 2.13 -18.96 4.30
CA ARG A 160 1.67 -18.79 5.69
C ARG A 160 0.61 -17.72 5.80
N PRO A 161 -0.50 -17.99 6.53
CA PRO A 161 -1.47 -16.97 6.87
C PRO A 161 -0.85 -16.02 7.90
N ASP A 162 -0.51 -14.81 7.47
CA ASP A 162 -0.18 -13.70 8.36
C ASP A 162 -1.44 -12.99 8.85
N LYS A 163 -1.27 -12.02 9.72
CA LYS A 163 -2.36 -11.15 10.15
C LYS A 163 -2.53 -10.01 9.15
N THR A 164 -3.76 -9.56 8.95
CA THR A 164 -4.02 -8.35 8.20
C THR A 164 -3.32 -7.16 8.87
N LEU A 165 -2.50 -6.44 8.11
CA LEU A 165 -1.75 -5.28 8.56
C LEU A 165 -2.29 -4.02 7.87
N ILE A 166 -2.38 -2.95 8.62
CA ILE A 166 -2.66 -1.61 8.11
C ILE A 166 -1.55 -0.66 8.52
N GLY A 167 -1.01 0.09 7.56
CA GLY A 167 -0.07 1.17 7.79
C GLY A 167 -0.65 2.51 7.36
N PHE A 168 -0.30 3.56 8.07
CA PHE A 168 -0.67 4.94 7.74
C PHE A 168 0.34 5.93 8.32
N ARG A 169 0.25 7.17 7.87
CA ARG A 169 1.04 8.27 8.42
C ARG A 169 0.26 9.00 9.49
N GLU A 170 0.96 9.38 10.53
CA GLU A 170 0.45 10.26 11.58
C GLU A 170 1.59 11.12 12.09
N GLU A 171 1.46 12.43 11.97
CA GLU A 171 2.46 13.41 12.44
C GLU A 171 3.88 13.09 11.98
N GLY A 172 4.04 12.79 10.68
CA GLY A 172 5.34 12.48 10.09
C GLY A 172 5.92 11.11 10.42
N ARG A 173 5.16 10.25 11.06
CA ARG A 173 5.60 8.88 11.38
C ARG A 173 4.74 7.86 10.65
N VAL A 174 5.39 6.79 10.20
CA VAL A 174 4.69 5.62 9.67
C VAL A 174 4.37 4.69 10.83
N LEU A 175 3.10 4.38 10.98
CA LEU A 175 2.59 3.46 12.00
C LEU A 175 2.01 2.23 11.30
N VAL A 176 2.31 1.03 11.80
CA VAL A 176 1.78 -0.23 11.28
C VAL A 176 1.11 -0.98 12.41
N PHE A 177 -0.14 -1.39 12.19
CA PHE A 177 -0.95 -2.11 13.16
C PHE A 177 -1.48 -3.42 12.60
N ASN A 178 -1.67 -4.39 13.47
CA ASN A 178 -2.48 -5.55 13.14
C ASN A 178 -3.95 -5.12 13.09
N SER A 179 -4.55 -5.24 11.93
CA SER A 179 -5.99 -5.10 11.80
C SER A 179 -6.62 -6.44 12.17
N ASN A 180 -7.14 -6.56 13.38
CA ASN A 180 -8.06 -7.66 13.66
C ASN A 180 -9.36 -7.33 12.92
N PRO A 181 -9.83 -8.22 12.03
CA PRO A 181 -11.18 -8.07 11.53
C PRO A 181 -12.09 -8.06 12.75
N TRP A 182 -12.84 -6.99 12.90
CA TRP A 182 -13.84 -6.87 13.97
C TRP A 182 -14.74 -8.09 13.90
N HIS A 183 -14.64 -8.96 14.87
CA HIS A 183 -15.63 -9.98 15.10
C HIS A 183 -16.91 -9.27 15.49
N ASN A 184 -17.72 -8.89 14.52
CA ASN A 184 -19.13 -8.65 14.76
C ASN A 184 -19.74 -9.99 15.10
N LYS A 185 -19.67 -10.36 16.37
CA LYS A 185 -20.58 -11.34 16.96
C LYS A 185 -21.89 -10.60 17.21
N ASN A 186 -22.82 -10.79 16.32
CA ASN A 186 -24.24 -10.79 16.65
C ASN A 186 -24.78 -12.18 16.41
#